data_3a0bb696bca3e01627576cd9c88bb153
#
_entry.id   3a0bb696bca3e01627576cd9c88bb153
#
_cell.length_a   1.000
_cell.length_b   1.000
_cell.length_c   1.000
_cell.angle_alpha   90.00
_cell.angle_beta   90.00
_cell.angle_gamma   90.00
#
_symmetry.space_group_name_H-M   'P 1'
#
loop_
_entity.id
_entity.type
_entity.pdbx_description
1 polymer ?
#
loop_
_entity_poly.entity_id
_entity_poly.type
_entity_poly.pdbx_seq_one_letter_code
_entity_poly.pdbx_strand_id
1 'polypeptide(L)'
;MKKIFYCKKKISIVLFFLLSLTYLSAETFRVGKVKTINLSDNLSTEHSTTVGINEAFAIFLPEDKTFIQGLEIKMEIPSAVASWPDCVACSVYNNISPKPSENKIDYSGTRFYVSTLPSRLSWILQIPLANTNTIKSNNYTTKTEVIKDIENNAIFIRFQPVMKGVPAETLQSSIKISVKPILIDKGYLNLSLSSKEKIQPCTLYIDDSVVNLDENKKILLSTGVHDVTLISEYYRTEVRTVRVDQAKTTDLIIELKSVEPTLLILAPEGTEVFLDEVECKTIGTEFAITEGEHKIRFSVGNYEIIRTINVTKGKTYTANFSLDLDISEE
;
A
#
# COMPACT_ATOMS: atom_id res chain seq x y z
N MET A 1 -9.01 37.32 60.70
CA MET A 1 -8.85 37.96 59.39
C MET A 1 -7.90 37.29 58.39
N LYS A 2 -7.21 36.19 58.71
CA LYS A 2 -6.26 35.53 57.77
C LYS A 2 -6.86 34.42 56.86
N LYS A 3 -8.06 33.92 57.12
CA LYS A 3 -8.70 32.85 56.32
C LYS A 3 -9.43 33.30 55.04
N ILE A 4 -9.83 34.59 54.96
CA ILE A 4 -10.61 35.11 53.80
C ILE A 4 -9.69 35.45 52.62
N PHE A 5 -8.41 35.76 52.84
CA PHE A 5 -7.47 36.11 51.77
C PHE A 5 -6.95 34.88 50.97
N TYR A 6 -6.96 33.69 51.60
CA TYR A 6 -6.51 32.46 50.94
C TYR A 6 -7.54 31.89 49.95
N CYS A 7 -8.84 32.16 50.22
CA CYS A 7 -9.91 31.70 49.34
C CYS A 7 -10.00 32.52 48.06
N LYS A 8 -9.75 33.83 48.10
CA LYS A 8 -9.76 34.72 46.92
C LYS A 8 -8.60 34.42 45.93
N LYS A 9 -7.42 34.02 46.44
CA LYS A 9 -6.29 33.70 45.57
C LYS A 9 -6.47 32.35 44.82
N LYS A 10 -7.10 31.37 45.45
CA LYS A 10 -7.40 30.08 44.80
C LYS A 10 -8.50 30.22 43.73
N ILE A 11 -9.52 31.04 43.97
CA ILE A 11 -10.58 31.29 43.00
C ILE A 11 -10.04 32.05 41.77
N SER A 12 -9.11 33.00 41.97
CA SER A 12 -8.51 33.74 40.86
C SER A 12 -7.62 32.84 39.97
N ILE A 13 -6.91 31.86 40.54
CA ILE A 13 -6.07 30.93 39.79
C ILE A 13 -6.96 29.94 39.00
N VAL A 14 -8.05 29.45 39.58
CA VAL A 14 -9.00 28.57 38.89
C VAL A 14 -9.73 29.31 37.74
N LEU A 15 -10.07 30.59 37.93
CA LEU A 15 -10.69 31.42 36.89
C LEU A 15 -9.70 31.70 35.73
N PHE A 16 -8.41 31.88 36.03
CA PHE A 16 -7.37 32.10 35.02
C PHE A 16 -7.05 30.79 34.21
N PHE A 17 -7.18 29.62 34.84
CA PHE A 17 -7.02 28.35 34.17
C PHE A 17 -8.23 27.96 33.28
N LEU A 18 -9.43 28.45 33.62
CA LEU A 18 -10.65 28.27 32.81
C LEU A 18 -10.68 29.17 31.56
N LEU A 19 -9.93 30.25 31.54
CA LEU A 19 -9.83 31.16 30.37
C LEU A 19 -8.80 30.75 29.34
N SER A 20 -7.97 29.74 29.61
CA SER A 20 -6.95 29.22 28.68
C SER A 20 -7.39 28.02 27.84
N LEU A 21 -8.63 27.56 27.97
CA LEU A 21 -9.27 26.67 27.03
C LEU A 21 -9.66 27.46 25.77
N THR A 22 -8.70 27.72 24.91
CA THR A 22 -9.01 28.12 23.53
C THR A 22 -9.74 26.95 22.87
N TYR A 23 -11.05 26.98 22.90
CA TYR A 23 -11.86 26.11 22.08
C TYR A 23 -11.44 26.36 20.63
N LEU A 24 -10.90 25.36 19.93
CA LEU A 24 -10.88 25.34 18.48
C LEU A 24 -12.36 25.34 18.05
N SER A 25 -12.95 26.51 17.97
CA SER A 25 -14.34 26.68 17.54
C SER A 25 -14.40 26.48 16.03
N ALA A 26 -15.29 25.62 15.59
CA ALA A 26 -15.61 25.56 14.18
C ALA A 26 -16.13 26.93 13.73
N GLU A 27 -15.56 27.52 12.68
CA GLU A 27 -16.07 28.74 12.09
C GLU A 27 -17.08 28.43 10.99
N THR A 28 -18.11 29.26 10.89
CA THR A 28 -19.09 29.20 9.79
C THR A 28 -18.73 30.21 8.72
N PHE A 29 -18.82 29.79 7.45
CA PHE A 29 -18.48 30.67 6.34
C PHE A 29 -19.22 30.27 5.06
N ARG A 30 -19.24 31.22 4.13
CA ARG A 30 -19.80 31.04 2.78
C ARG A 30 -18.72 31.16 1.74
N VAL A 31 -18.83 30.36 0.66
CA VAL A 31 -17.95 30.39 -0.52
C VAL A 31 -18.77 30.58 -1.79
N GLY A 32 -18.15 31.11 -2.84
CA GLY A 32 -18.83 31.29 -4.13
C GLY A 32 -19.14 29.97 -4.81
N LYS A 33 -18.14 29.11 -4.92
CA LYS A 33 -18.22 27.78 -5.58
C LYS A 33 -17.25 26.82 -4.93
N VAL A 34 -17.58 25.53 -4.97
CA VAL A 34 -16.69 24.47 -4.52
C VAL A 34 -16.35 23.53 -5.68
N LYS A 35 -15.09 23.25 -5.85
CA LYS A 35 -14.58 22.18 -6.73
C LYS A 35 -14.20 20.97 -5.90
N THR A 36 -14.34 19.77 -6.45
CA THR A 36 -13.99 18.53 -5.75
C THR A 36 -12.90 17.79 -6.50
N ILE A 37 -11.94 17.26 -5.75
CA ILE A 37 -10.86 16.39 -6.22
C ILE A 37 -10.95 15.10 -5.43
N ASN A 38 -11.03 13.96 -6.12
CA ASN A 38 -11.12 12.64 -5.51
C ASN A 38 -9.81 11.87 -5.75
N LEU A 39 -9.08 11.54 -4.68
CA LEU A 39 -7.82 10.80 -4.74
C LEU A 39 -8.00 9.27 -4.66
N SER A 40 -9.26 8.80 -4.48
CA SER A 40 -9.53 7.36 -4.30
C SER A 40 -9.27 6.53 -5.55
N ASP A 41 -9.34 7.14 -6.74
CA ASP A 41 -9.29 6.40 -8.00
C ASP A 41 -7.85 6.03 -8.43
N ASN A 42 -6.87 6.89 -8.14
CA ASN A 42 -5.46 6.60 -8.43
C ASN A 42 -4.51 7.46 -7.60
N LEU A 43 -3.77 6.84 -6.69
CA LEU A 43 -2.79 7.52 -5.84
C LEU A 43 -1.52 7.98 -6.60
N SER A 44 -1.28 7.48 -7.80
CA SER A 44 -0.07 7.81 -8.58
C SER A 44 -0.28 8.99 -9.52
N THR A 45 -1.51 9.48 -9.70
CA THR A 45 -1.85 10.58 -10.62
C THR A 45 -1.92 11.93 -9.91
N GLU A 46 -1.50 12.96 -10.64
CA GLU A 46 -1.72 14.35 -10.28
C GLU A 46 -3.10 14.79 -10.76
N HIS A 47 -3.90 15.34 -9.85
CA HIS A 47 -5.24 15.85 -10.14
C HIS A 47 -5.20 17.38 -10.23
N SER A 48 -5.77 17.96 -11.29
CA SER A 48 -5.76 19.40 -11.51
C SER A 48 -7.16 19.98 -11.58
N THR A 49 -7.32 21.19 -11.06
CA THR A 49 -8.55 22.00 -11.19
C THR A 49 -8.19 23.48 -11.21
N THR A 50 -9.17 24.33 -11.52
CA THR A 50 -9.02 25.79 -11.47
C THR A 50 -10.05 26.35 -10.49
N VAL A 51 -9.60 27.21 -9.55
CA VAL A 51 -10.38 27.76 -8.47
C VAL A 51 -10.26 29.28 -8.47
N GLY A 52 -11.38 29.98 -8.47
CA GLY A 52 -11.43 31.44 -8.45
C GLY A 52 -11.14 32.02 -7.05
N ILE A 53 -10.86 33.31 -7.02
CA ILE A 53 -10.80 34.08 -5.76
C ILE A 53 -12.20 34.12 -5.18
N ASN A 54 -12.33 33.89 -3.86
CA ASN A 54 -13.59 33.67 -3.13
C ASN A 54 -14.32 32.34 -3.43
N GLU A 55 -13.59 31.37 -4.01
CA GLU A 55 -14.03 30.00 -4.18
C GLU A 55 -13.22 29.04 -3.29
N ALA A 56 -13.59 27.76 -3.34
CA ALA A 56 -12.94 26.71 -2.58
C ALA A 56 -12.79 25.43 -3.38
N PHE A 57 -11.95 24.53 -2.89
CA PHE A 57 -11.90 23.14 -3.36
C PHE A 57 -11.78 22.18 -2.18
N ALA A 58 -12.31 20.99 -2.36
CA ALA A 58 -12.22 19.91 -1.40
C ALA A 58 -11.44 18.75 -2.01
N ILE A 59 -10.52 18.19 -1.23
CA ILE A 59 -9.74 16.99 -1.58
C ILE A 59 -10.31 15.86 -0.75
N PHE A 60 -10.89 14.86 -1.42
CA PHE A 60 -11.36 13.64 -0.78
C PHE A 60 -10.25 12.60 -0.79
N LEU A 61 -9.91 12.12 0.41
CA LEU A 61 -8.95 11.06 0.63
C LEU A 61 -9.64 9.69 0.53
N PRO A 62 -8.93 8.62 0.15
CA PRO A 62 -9.45 7.26 0.23
C PRO A 62 -9.69 6.85 1.69
N GLU A 63 -10.48 5.81 1.90
CA GLU A 63 -10.67 5.23 3.24
C GLU A 63 -9.36 4.63 3.77
N ASP A 64 -8.68 3.84 2.93
CA ASP A 64 -7.34 3.33 3.24
C ASP A 64 -6.27 4.38 2.89
N LYS A 65 -5.63 4.90 3.92
CA LYS A 65 -4.57 5.91 3.85
C LYS A 65 -3.18 5.35 4.13
N THR A 66 -3.04 4.02 4.20
CA THR A 66 -1.80 3.34 4.61
C THR A 66 -0.58 3.85 3.85
N PHE A 67 -0.73 4.12 2.56
CA PHE A 67 0.39 4.58 1.73
C PHE A 67 0.55 6.10 1.68
N ILE A 68 -0.39 6.90 2.22
CA ILE A 68 -0.37 8.35 2.09
C ILE A 68 0.23 8.97 3.36
N GLN A 69 1.43 9.58 3.23
CA GLN A 69 2.02 10.33 4.34
C GLN A 69 1.68 11.82 4.32
N GLY A 70 1.16 12.34 3.21
CA GLY A 70 0.78 13.73 3.07
C GLY A 70 0.23 14.06 1.70
N LEU A 71 -0.09 15.34 1.50
CA LEU A 71 -0.51 15.92 0.24
C LEU A 71 0.47 17.01 -0.19
N GLU A 72 0.75 17.08 -1.48
CA GLU A 72 1.40 18.20 -2.13
C GLU A 72 0.40 18.93 -3.01
N ILE A 73 0.21 20.22 -2.74
CA ILE A 73 -0.73 21.09 -3.42
C ILE A 73 0.08 22.20 -4.08
N LYS A 74 0.25 22.11 -5.39
CA LYS A 74 0.89 23.14 -6.19
C LYS A 74 -0.17 24.14 -6.67
N MET A 75 0.11 25.41 -6.49
CA MET A 75 -0.74 26.53 -6.88
C MET A 75 0.00 27.39 -7.90
N GLU A 76 -0.55 27.53 -9.11
CA GLU A 76 -0.06 28.50 -10.09
C GLU A 76 -0.85 29.79 -9.92
N ILE A 77 -0.18 30.82 -9.37
CA ILE A 77 -0.77 32.10 -8.97
C ILE A 77 -0.72 33.05 -10.15
N PRO A 78 -1.87 33.61 -10.56
CA PRO A 78 -1.90 34.62 -11.63
C PRO A 78 -1.06 35.85 -11.29
N SER A 79 -0.46 36.49 -12.30
CA SER A 79 0.33 37.71 -12.13
C SER A 79 -0.47 38.84 -11.47
N ALA A 80 -1.73 38.98 -11.83
CA ALA A 80 -2.64 39.95 -11.20
C ALA A 80 -2.77 39.78 -9.67
N VAL A 81 -2.72 38.52 -9.16
CA VAL A 81 -2.72 38.22 -7.72
C VAL A 81 -1.33 38.41 -7.12
N ALA A 82 -0.29 37.91 -7.78
CA ALA A 82 1.10 37.99 -7.32
C ALA A 82 1.62 39.44 -7.21
N SER A 83 1.08 40.37 -8.03
CA SER A 83 1.39 41.80 -7.99
C SER A 83 0.75 42.55 -6.83
N TRP A 84 -0.22 41.96 -6.11
CA TRP A 84 -0.88 42.49 -4.95
C TRP A 84 -0.59 41.59 -3.73
N PRO A 85 0.55 41.76 -3.06
CA PRO A 85 0.91 40.97 -1.89
C PRO A 85 -0.17 40.98 -0.84
N ASP A 86 -0.34 39.84 -0.17
CA ASP A 86 -1.25 39.70 0.98
C ASP A 86 -2.74 40.01 0.73
N CYS A 87 -3.16 40.17 -0.54
CA CYS A 87 -4.54 40.51 -0.87
C CYS A 87 -5.50 39.30 -0.80
N VAL A 88 -5.00 38.07 -0.92
CA VAL A 88 -5.78 36.83 -0.90
C VAL A 88 -5.22 35.90 0.15
N ALA A 89 -6.07 35.41 1.06
CA ALA A 89 -5.74 34.36 2.00
C ALA A 89 -6.12 33.00 1.45
N CYS A 90 -5.24 32.00 1.72
CA CYS A 90 -5.48 30.58 1.58
C CYS A 90 -5.70 30.00 2.98
N SER A 91 -6.90 29.48 3.24
CA SER A 91 -7.26 28.85 4.51
C SER A 91 -7.54 27.37 4.30
N VAL A 92 -7.01 26.51 5.16
CA VAL A 92 -7.20 25.07 5.13
C VAL A 92 -8.01 24.63 6.34
N TYR A 93 -9.02 23.82 6.07
CA TYR A 93 -9.96 23.34 7.10
C TYR A 93 -9.99 21.81 7.12
N ASN A 94 -10.09 21.25 8.30
CA ASN A 94 -10.54 19.88 8.56
C ASN A 94 -11.95 19.90 9.21
N ASN A 95 -12.53 18.73 9.43
CA ASN A 95 -13.83 18.58 10.10
C ASN A 95 -14.93 19.46 9.45
N ILE A 96 -14.95 19.45 8.12
CA ILE A 96 -15.85 20.29 7.33
C ILE A 96 -17.27 19.71 7.29
N SER A 97 -18.25 20.54 7.56
CA SER A 97 -19.68 20.18 7.51
C SER A 97 -20.47 21.30 6.82
N PRO A 98 -21.47 20.96 5.99
CA PRO A 98 -21.79 19.63 5.48
C PRO A 98 -20.70 19.06 4.56
N LYS A 99 -20.77 17.79 4.20
CA LYS A 99 -19.83 17.17 3.23
C LYS A 99 -19.73 18.05 1.97
N PRO A 100 -18.50 18.43 1.55
CA PRO A 100 -18.29 19.33 0.42
C PRO A 100 -18.93 18.82 -0.87
N SER A 101 -19.57 19.72 -1.61
CA SER A 101 -20.14 19.45 -2.92
C SER A 101 -20.28 20.73 -3.74
N GLU A 102 -20.36 20.63 -5.06
CA GLU A 102 -20.49 21.77 -5.97
C GLU A 102 -21.78 22.58 -5.76
N ASN A 103 -22.81 21.97 -5.18
CA ASN A 103 -24.13 22.57 -4.98
C ASN A 103 -24.32 23.22 -3.61
N LYS A 104 -23.30 23.25 -2.76
CA LYS A 104 -23.33 23.84 -1.42
C LYS A 104 -22.34 24.99 -1.33
N ILE A 105 -22.73 26.01 -0.63
CA ILE A 105 -21.95 27.24 -0.45
C ILE A 105 -21.74 27.63 1.02
N ASP A 106 -22.55 27.12 1.93
CA ASP A 106 -22.47 27.40 3.37
C ASP A 106 -21.84 26.21 4.09
N TYR A 107 -20.79 26.46 4.83
CA TYR A 107 -19.99 25.46 5.53
C TYR A 107 -19.64 25.89 6.94
N SER A 108 -19.32 24.89 7.76
CA SER A 108 -18.60 25.07 9.03
C SER A 108 -17.41 24.12 9.07
N GLY A 109 -16.32 24.54 9.70
CA GLY A 109 -15.13 23.71 9.80
C GLY A 109 -14.09 24.27 10.75
N THR A 110 -13.13 23.43 11.13
CA THR A 110 -12.00 23.83 11.96
C THR A 110 -10.85 24.28 11.07
N ARG A 111 -10.50 25.56 11.15
CA ARG A 111 -9.36 26.10 10.40
C ARG A 111 -8.05 25.74 11.11
N PHE A 112 -7.24 24.91 10.48
CA PHE A 112 -5.97 24.50 11.06
C PHE A 112 -4.75 25.22 10.46
N TYR A 113 -4.90 25.82 9.28
CA TYR A 113 -3.85 26.61 8.64
C TYR A 113 -4.43 27.81 7.89
N VAL A 114 -3.70 28.90 7.93
CA VAL A 114 -3.99 30.08 7.11
C VAL A 114 -2.70 30.82 6.77
N SER A 115 -2.60 31.28 5.53
CA SER A 115 -1.53 32.16 5.05
C SER A 115 -2.05 33.00 3.89
N THR A 116 -1.48 34.16 3.68
CA THR A 116 -1.69 34.91 2.44
C THR A 116 -0.90 34.28 1.29
N LEU A 117 -1.39 34.48 0.06
CA LEU A 117 -0.68 34.03 -1.13
C LEU A 117 0.61 34.84 -1.31
N PRO A 118 1.74 34.18 -1.58
CA PRO A 118 3.02 34.87 -1.74
C PRO A 118 3.09 35.64 -3.05
N SER A 119 3.93 36.70 -3.10
CA SER A 119 4.25 37.47 -4.32
C SER A 119 5.12 36.69 -5.30
N ARG A 120 4.65 35.55 -5.75
CA ARG A 120 5.33 34.67 -6.74
C ARG A 120 4.30 33.89 -7.53
N LEU A 121 4.66 33.46 -8.74
CA LEU A 121 3.75 32.79 -9.67
C LEU A 121 3.51 31.30 -9.33
N SER A 122 4.25 30.74 -8.40
CA SER A 122 4.06 29.35 -7.97
C SER A 122 4.29 29.21 -6.48
N TRP A 123 3.41 28.45 -5.82
CA TRP A 123 3.50 28.10 -4.40
C TRP A 123 3.14 26.65 -4.21
N ILE A 124 3.90 25.94 -3.38
CA ILE A 124 3.65 24.55 -3.02
C ILE A 124 3.33 24.48 -1.52
N LEU A 125 2.17 23.97 -1.21
CA LEU A 125 1.72 23.69 0.15
C LEU A 125 1.77 22.19 0.40
N GLN A 126 2.51 21.75 1.41
CA GLN A 126 2.60 20.35 1.82
C GLN A 126 1.86 20.16 3.14
N ILE A 127 0.90 19.24 3.14
CA ILE A 127 0.05 18.92 4.29
C ILE A 127 0.36 17.50 4.76
N PRO A 128 1.14 17.29 5.82
CA PRO A 128 1.39 15.97 6.40
C PRO A 128 0.11 15.38 7.00
N LEU A 129 -0.13 14.07 6.75
CA LEU A 129 -1.24 13.29 7.29
C LEU A 129 -0.80 12.29 8.36
N ALA A 130 0.49 11.95 8.40
CA ALA A 130 1.06 11.03 9.36
C ALA A 130 2.12 11.70 10.23
N ASN A 131 2.15 11.36 11.53
CA ASN A 131 3.15 11.89 12.46
C ASN A 131 4.58 11.47 12.07
N THR A 132 4.73 10.25 11.56
CA THR A 132 6.01 9.66 11.12
C THR A 132 6.24 9.90 9.62
N ASN A 133 6.04 11.14 9.16
CA ASN A 133 6.27 11.46 7.75
C ASN A 133 7.74 11.82 7.47
N THR A 134 8.18 11.56 6.24
CA THR A 134 9.53 11.91 5.72
C THR A 134 9.50 13.12 4.80
N ILE A 135 8.43 13.92 4.84
CA ILE A 135 8.22 15.09 3.98
C ILE A 135 9.25 16.16 4.31
N LYS A 136 10.05 16.53 3.32
CA LYS A 136 11.07 17.57 3.43
C LYS A 136 10.57 18.85 2.77
N SER A 137 10.61 19.96 3.49
CA SER A 137 10.38 21.30 2.92
C SER A 137 11.64 21.88 2.30
N ASN A 138 11.48 22.79 1.35
CA ASN A 138 12.54 23.58 0.77
C ASN A 138 12.10 25.05 0.67
N ASN A 139 12.93 25.91 0.08
CA ASN A 139 12.63 27.37 -0.02
C ASN A 139 11.40 27.71 -0.87
N TYR A 140 10.89 26.75 -1.65
CA TYR A 140 9.71 26.93 -2.52
C TYR A 140 8.45 26.27 -1.96
N THR A 141 8.58 25.51 -0.87
CA THR A 141 7.50 24.75 -0.25
C THR A 141 7.18 25.29 1.14
N THR A 142 5.91 25.34 1.47
CA THR A 142 5.43 25.57 2.83
C THR A 142 4.86 24.27 3.36
N LYS A 143 5.39 23.78 4.47
CA LYS A 143 4.91 22.59 5.16
C LYS A 143 4.06 23.03 6.36
N THR A 144 2.85 22.50 6.47
CA THR A 144 1.98 22.72 7.64
C THR A 144 2.35 21.76 8.78
N GLU A 145 1.71 21.92 9.91
CA GLU A 145 1.65 20.90 10.93
C GLU A 145 0.89 19.67 10.42
N VAL A 146 0.98 18.55 11.15
CA VAL A 146 0.24 17.33 10.80
C VAL A 146 -1.23 17.54 11.06
N ILE A 147 -2.05 17.35 10.03
CA ILE A 147 -3.50 17.41 10.17
C ILE A 147 -4.00 16.11 10.83
N LYS A 148 -4.84 16.26 11.84
CA LYS A 148 -5.49 15.17 12.57
C LYS A 148 -6.99 15.22 12.38
N ASP A 149 -7.66 14.12 12.64
CA ASP A 149 -9.13 14.05 12.73
C ASP A 149 -9.84 14.64 11.50
N ILE A 150 -9.60 14.05 10.35
CA ILE A 150 -10.20 14.48 9.08
C ILE A 150 -11.59 13.82 8.93
N GLU A 151 -12.64 14.56 9.31
CA GLU A 151 -14.02 14.12 9.10
C GLU A 151 -14.38 14.05 7.61
N ASN A 152 -15.27 13.13 7.24
CA ASN A 152 -15.71 12.91 5.86
C ASN A 152 -14.56 12.61 4.87
N ASN A 153 -13.37 12.26 5.36
CA ASN A 153 -12.15 12.10 4.56
C ASN A 153 -11.86 13.31 3.65
N ALA A 154 -12.28 14.52 4.05
CA ALA A 154 -12.18 15.72 3.22
C ALA A 154 -11.29 16.78 3.87
N ILE A 155 -10.33 17.29 3.09
CA ILE A 155 -9.57 18.51 3.39
C ILE A 155 -10.14 19.61 2.51
N PHE A 156 -10.51 20.74 3.12
CA PHE A 156 -11.16 21.84 2.43
C PHE A 156 -10.24 23.07 2.38
N ILE A 157 -10.04 23.63 1.21
CA ILE A 157 -9.17 24.78 1.00
C ILE A 157 -9.98 25.90 0.36
N ARG A 158 -9.90 27.08 0.98
CA ARG A 158 -10.65 28.26 0.59
C ARG A 158 -9.70 29.41 0.25
N PHE A 159 -10.00 30.10 -0.85
CA PHE A 159 -9.38 31.38 -1.17
C PHE A 159 -10.37 32.49 -0.85
N GLN A 160 -9.89 33.58 -0.22
CA GLN A 160 -10.72 34.75 0.09
C GLN A 160 -9.92 36.02 0.00
N PRO A 161 -10.50 37.12 -0.54
CA PRO A 161 -9.91 38.45 -0.45
C PRO A 161 -9.88 38.88 0.99
N VAL A 162 -8.76 39.46 1.44
CA VAL A 162 -8.58 39.96 2.82
C VAL A 162 -8.30 41.47 2.87
N MET A 163 -8.16 42.11 1.71
CA MET A 163 -7.95 43.52 1.57
C MET A 163 -9.11 44.18 0.83
N LYS A 164 -9.37 45.46 1.16
CA LYS A 164 -10.30 46.32 0.40
C LYS A 164 -9.56 47.01 -0.74
N GLY A 165 -10.29 47.37 -1.81
CA GLY A 165 -9.72 48.11 -2.95
C GLY A 165 -8.88 47.25 -3.89
N VAL A 166 -8.92 45.92 -3.79
CA VAL A 166 -8.26 44.99 -4.73
C VAL A 166 -8.86 45.18 -6.12
N PRO A 167 -8.04 45.29 -7.20
CA PRO A 167 -8.53 45.43 -8.55
C PRO A 167 -9.48 44.32 -8.98
N ALA A 168 -10.44 44.68 -9.84
CA ALA A 168 -11.42 43.70 -10.36
C ALA A 168 -10.75 42.55 -11.09
N GLU A 169 -9.66 42.80 -11.83
CA GLU A 169 -8.86 41.78 -12.50
C GLU A 169 -8.32 40.73 -11.52
N THR A 170 -7.80 41.17 -10.37
CA THR A 170 -7.32 40.26 -9.32
C THR A 170 -8.46 39.43 -8.75
N LEU A 171 -9.62 40.03 -8.47
CA LEU A 171 -10.79 39.36 -7.92
C LEU A 171 -11.42 38.33 -8.91
N GLN A 172 -11.28 38.59 -10.21
CA GLN A 172 -11.76 37.69 -11.27
C GLN A 172 -10.73 36.63 -11.68
N SER A 173 -9.54 36.68 -11.12
CA SER A 173 -8.48 35.72 -11.41
C SER A 173 -8.80 34.35 -10.86
N SER A 174 -8.23 33.33 -11.48
CA SER A 174 -8.35 31.95 -11.05
C SER A 174 -6.95 31.32 -10.88
N ILE A 175 -6.82 30.55 -9.81
CA ILE A 175 -5.60 29.82 -9.44
C ILE A 175 -5.71 28.40 -9.99
N LYS A 176 -4.73 27.95 -10.75
CA LYS A 176 -4.65 26.54 -11.15
C LYS A 176 -4.04 25.75 -10.02
N ILE A 177 -4.74 24.71 -9.60
CA ILE A 177 -4.39 23.83 -8.50
C ILE A 177 -4.03 22.48 -9.06
N SER A 178 -2.91 21.94 -8.63
CA SER A 178 -2.52 20.55 -8.85
C SER A 178 -2.32 19.86 -7.50
N VAL A 179 -2.97 18.74 -7.29
CA VAL A 179 -2.90 17.95 -6.06
C VAL A 179 -2.33 16.59 -6.35
N LYS A 180 -1.36 16.20 -5.56
CA LYS A 180 -0.73 14.90 -5.63
C LYS A 180 -0.51 14.34 -4.22
N PRO A 181 -0.83 13.07 -3.94
CA PRO A 181 -0.47 12.44 -2.68
C PRO A 181 1.05 12.26 -2.58
N ILE A 182 1.58 12.47 -1.38
CA ILE A 182 2.95 12.12 -1.03
C ILE A 182 2.88 10.73 -0.40
N LEU A 183 3.44 9.74 -1.09
CA LEU A 183 3.37 8.35 -0.67
C LEU A 183 4.58 7.96 0.17
N ILE A 184 4.38 7.01 1.09
CA ILE A 184 5.49 6.30 1.73
C ILE A 184 6.18 5.39 0.69
N ASP A 185 7.44 5.10 0.91
CA ASP A 185 8.21 4.20 0.03
C ASP A 185 7.99 2.74 0.41
N LYS A 186 6.73 2.29 0.36
CA LYS A 186 6.29 0.94 0.70
C LYS A 186 5.19 0.45 -0.24
N GLY A 187 5.07 -0.89 -0.32
CA GLY A 187 3.97 -1.60 -0.96
C GLY A 187 3.59 -2.84 -0.17
N TYR A 188 2.53 -3.52 -0.57
CA TYR A 188 2.13 -4.79 0.03
C TYR A 188 2.63 -5.98 -0.80
N LEU A 189 3.14 -6.99 -0.12
CA LEU A 189 3.25 -8.35 -0.61
C LEU A 189 2.06 -9.16 -0.07
N ASN A 190 1.23 -9.70 -0.96
CA ASN A 190 0.15 -10.61 -0.64
C ASN A 190 0.60 -12.04 -0.95
N LEU A 191 0.90 -12.83 0.10
CA LEU A 191 1.40 -14.19 -0.03
C LEU A 191 0.26 -15.21 0.09
N SER A 192 0.17 -16.09 -0.90
CA SER A 192 -0.74 -17.24 -0.88
C SER A 192 0.06 -18.54 -1.00
N LEU A 193 -0.19 -19.46 -0.08
CA LEU A 193 0.37 -20.81 -0.11
C LEU A 193 -0.70 -21.77 -0.61
N SER A 194 -0.34 -22.62 -1.57
CA SER A 194 -1.19 -23.69 -2.08
C SER A 194 -0.56 -25.05 -1.85
N SER A 195 -1.37 -26.05 -1.48
CA SER A 195 -0.94 -27.43 -1.32
C SER A 195 -2.09 -28.35 -1.73
N LYS A 196 -1.77 -29.56 -2.19
CA LYS A 196 -2.79 -30.60 -2.46
C LYS A 196 -3.43 -31.12 -1.18
N GLU A 197 -2.74 -30.98 -0.05
CA GLU A 197 -3.17 -31.44 1.26
C GLU A 197 -3.27 -30.27 2.22
N LYS A 198 -3.72 -30.56 3.47
CA LYS A 198 -3.77 -29.57 4.54
C LYS A 198 -2.37 -29.02 4.78
N ILE A 199 -2.24 -27.69 4.73
CA ILE A 199 -0.97 -26.99 4.91
C ILE A 199 -0.40 -27.28 6.31
N GLN A 200 0.82 -27.83 6.33
CA GLN A 200 1.61 -28.09 7.53
C GLN A 200 2.45 -26.85 7.91
N PRO A 201 2.97 -26.79 9.13
CA PRO A 201 3.76 -25.65 9.61
C PRO A 201 4.96 -25.34 8.69
N CYS A 202 5.15 -24.04 8.42
CA CYS A 202 6.28 -23.53 7.69
C CYS A 202 6.72 -22.18 8.26
N THR A 203 7.99 -21.85 8.09
CA THR A 203 8.57 -20.58 8.49
C THR A 203 8.87 -19.75 7.25
N LEU A 204 8.37 -18.53 7.24
CA LEU A 204 8.58 -17.56 6.17
C LEU A 204 9.73 -16.62 6.54
N TYR A 205 10.65 -16.44 5.63
CA TYR A 205 11.70 -15.43 5.70
C TYR A 205 11.53 -14.45 4.55
N ILE A 206 11.73 -13.17 4.85
CA ILE A 206 11.84 -12.12 3.83
C ILE A 206 13.13 -11.36 4.15
N ASP A 207 14.04 -11.28 3.18
CA ASP A 207 15.37 -10.68 3.33
C ASP A 207 16.07 -11.20 4.60
N ASP A 208 16.12 -12.53 4.77
CA ASP A 208 16.70 -13.27 5.90
C ASP A 208 16.02 -13.02 7.27
N SER A 209 14.95 -12.26 7.33
CA SER A 209 14.20 -12.00 8.56
C SER A 209 12.94 -12.84 8.64
N VAL A 210 12.69 -13.46 9.81
CA VAL A 210 11.47 -14.23 10.05
C VAL A 210 10.27 -13.29 10.04
N VAL A 211 9.25 -13.64 9.24
CA VAL A 211 8.01 -12.88 9.13
C VAL A 211 6.82 -13.76 9.52
N ASN A 212 6.01 -13.25 10.43
CA ASN A 212 4.73 -13.89 10.75
C ASN A 212 3.67 -13.39 9.76
N LEU A 213 2.96 -14.32 9.14
CA LEU A 213 1.78 -13.99 8.34
C LEU A 213 0.64 -13.63 9.29
N ASP A 214 0.11 -12.43 9.16
CA ASP A 214 -1.14 -12.04 9.80
C ASP A 214 -2.34 -12.74 9.13
N GLU A 215 -3.55 -12.55 9.69
CA GLU A 215 -4.77 -13.13 9.14
C GLU A 215 -5.06 -12.63 7.72
N ASN A 216 -4.61 -11.45 7.37
CA ASN A 216 -4.81 -10.82 6.06
C ASN A 216 -3.80 -11.27 5.01
N LYS A 217 -2.75 -12.01 5.40
CA LYS A 217 -1.67 -12.50 4.51
C LYS A 217 -0.94 -11.39 3.73
N LYS A 218 -1.09 -10.13 4.15
CA LYS A 218 -0.46 -8.96 3.54
C LYS A 218 0.69 -8.47 4.40
N ILE A 219 1.84 -8.30 3.77
CA ILE A 219 3.08 -7.86 4.42
C ILE A 219 3.48 -6.52 3.83
N LEU A 220 3.68 -5.50 4.67
CA LEU A 220 4.10 -4.17 4.25
C LEU A 220 5.62 -4.11 4.16
N LEU A 221 6.15 -4.04 2.94
CA LEU A 221 7.58 -4.01 2.64
C LEU A 221 8.01 -2.66 2.05
N SER A 222 9.31 -2.36 2.10
CA SER A 222 9.89 -1.26 1.33
C SER A 222 9.71 -1.52 -0.18
N THR A 223 9.81 -0.47 -1.00
CA THR A 223 9.87 -0.69 -2.44
C THR A 223 11.20 -1.29 -2.84
N GLY A 224 11.20 -2.16 -3.83
CA GLY A 224 12.42 -2.83 -4.28
C GLY A 224 12.24 -4.31 -4.53
N VAL A 225 13.36 -5.00 -4.57
CA VAL A 225 13.43 -6.45 -4.76
C VAL A 225 13.65 -7.10 -3.40
N HIS A 226 12.87 -8.13 -3.10
CA HIS A 226 12.90 -8.89 -1.86
C HIS A 226 13.05 -10.38 -2.14
N ASP A 227 13.81 -11.06 -1.33
CA ASP A 227 13.94 -12.52 -1.38
C ASP A 227 13.00 -13.14 -0.35
N VAL A 228 12.13 -14.01 -0.84
CA VAL A 228 11.14 -14.74 -0.05
C VAL A 228 11.55 -16.19 0.03
N THR A 229 11.87 -16.67 1.23
CA THR A 229 12.27 -18.05 1.50
C THR A 229 11.28 -18.70 2.45
N LEU A 230 10.80 -19.88 2.06
CA LEU A 230 9.91 -20.69 2.88
C LEU A 230 10.62 -21.99 3.26
N ILE A 231 10.73 -22.26 4.55
CA ILE A 231 11.38 -23.45 5.13
C ILE A 231 10.36 -24.25 5.94
N SER A 232 10.35 -25.57 5.75
CA SER A 232 9.50 -26.51 6.46
C SER A 232 10.17 -27.88 6.57
N GLU A 233 9.79 -28.67 7.56
CA GLU A 233 10.13 -30.08 7.66
C GLU A 233 9.30 -30.97 6.70
N TYR A 234 8.17 -30.45 6.23
CA TYR A 234 7.17 -31.16 5.42
C TYR A 234 7.25 -30.83 3.94
N TYR A 235 7.85 -29.68 3.60
CA TYR A 235 7.91 -29.19 2.22
C TYR A 235 9.34 -28.91 1.79
N ARG A 236 9.57 -28.99 0.50
CA ARG A 236 10.83 -28.54 -0.13
C ARG A 236 10.99 -27.06 0.14
N THR A 237 12.21 -26.64 0.43
CA THR A 237 12.51 -25.21 0.57
C THR A 237 12.20 -24.49 -0.75
N GLU A 238 11.37 -23.45 -0.65
CA GLU A 238 11.03 -22.60 -1.79
C GLU A 238 11.69 -21.23 -1.63
N VAL A 239 12.35 -20.77 -2.68
CA VAL A 239 12.97 -19.45 -2.76
C VAL A 239 12.40 -18.71 -3.95
N ARG A 240 11.94 -17.50 -3.73
CA ARG A 240 11.39 -16.62 -4.76
C ARG A 240 11.93 -15.20 -4.57
N THR A 241 12.23 -14.55 -5.68
CA THR A 241 12.54 -13.14 -5.72
C THR A 241 11.32 -12.38 -6.22
N VAL A 242 10.88 -11.36 -5.49
CA VAL A 242 9.68 -10.58 -5.79
C VAL A 242 10.00 -9.10 -5.79
N ARG A 243 9.39 -8.35 -6.71
CA ARG A 243 9.49 -6.89 -6.74
C ARG A 243 8.24 -6.27 -6.14
N VAL A 244 8.43 -5.41 -5.15
CA VAL A 244 7.36 -4.61 -4.52
C VAL A 244 7.42 -3.19 -5.06
N ASP A 245 6.32 -2.73 -5.66
CA ASP A 245 6.16 -1.37 -6.18
C ASP A 245 5.45 -0.48 -5.15
N GLN A 246 5.74 0.83 -5.21
CA GLN A 246 5.17 1.83 -4.29
C GLN A 246 3.65 1.88 -4.38
N ALA A 247 2.99 1.84 -3.22
CA ALA A 247 1.54 1.91 -3.06
C ALA A 247 0.75 0.85 -3.85
N LYS A 248 1.39 -0.27 -4.20
CA LYS A 248 0.75 -1.39 -4.88
C LYS A 248 0.77 -2.65 -4.03
N THR A 249 -0.11 -3.58 -4.38
CA THR A 249 -0.09 -4.94 -3.87
C THR A 249 0.52 -5.84 -4.93
N THR A 250 1.54 -6.59 -4.56
CA THR A 250 2.17 -7.63 -5.38
C THR A 250 1.69 -8.98 -4.87
N ASP A 251 1.08 -9.79 -5.72
CA ASP A 251 0.62 -11.13 -5.37
C ASP A 251 1.74 -12.15 -5.64
N LEU A 252 2.01 -13.02 -4.67
CA LEU A 252 2.94 -14.14 -4.77
C LEU A 252 2.23 -15.42 -4.36
N ILE A 253 2.16 -16.37 -5.28
CA ILE A 253 1.60 -17.70 -5.02
C ILE A 253 2.75 -18.69 -4.97
N ILE A 254 2.88 -19.44 -3.86
CA ILE A 254 3.87 -20.51 -3.69
C ILE A 254 3.13 -21.83 -3.60
N GLU A 255 3.38 -22.71 -4.56
CA GLU A 255 2.92 -24.09 -4.53
C GLU A 255 3.89 -24.94 -3.67
N LEU A 256 3.36 -25.48 -2.57
CA LEU A 256 4.12 -26.29 -1.64
C LEU A 256 4.26 -27.72 -2.16
N LYS A 257 5.50 -28.19 -2.36
CA LYS A 257 5.80 -29.55 -2.77
C LYS A 257 6.29 -30.34 -1.56
N SER A 258 5.70 -31.53 -1.35
CA SER A 258 6.12 -32.42 -0.26
C SER A 258 7.63 -32.70 -0.30
N VAL A 259 8.22 -32.84 0.87
CA VAL A 259 9.59 -33.32 1.03
C VAL A 259 9.68 -34.84 0.80
N GLU A 260 8.56 -35.56 0.87
CA GLU A 260 8.54 -36.99 0.54
C GLU A 260 8.93 -37.21 -0.92
N PRO A 261 9.84 -38.11 -1.19
CA PRO A 261 10.24 -38.41 -2.56
C PRO A 261 9.13 -39.14 -3.32
N THR A 262 9.05 -38.86 -4.61
CA THR A 262 8.06 -39.46 -5.50
C THR A 262 8.71 -40.13 -6.70
N LEU A 263 8.05 -41.14 -7.23
CA LEU A 263 8.48 -41.90 -8.43
C LEU A 263 7.37 -41.90 -9.47
N LEU A 264 7.73 -41.54 -10.70
CA LEU A 264 6.92 -41.70 -11.90
C LEU A 264 7.55 -42.82 -12.76
N ILE A 265 6.79 -43.87 -13.05
CA ILE A 265 7.22 -44.91 -13.94
C ILE A 265 6.47 -44.77 -15.27
N LEU A 266 7.24 -44.69 -16.35
CA LEU A 266 6.72 -44.67 -17.71
C LEU A 266 7.23 -45.92 -18.45
N ALA A 267 6.30 -46.71 -18.98
CA ALA A 267 6.64 -47.92 -19.74
C ALA A 267 5.61 -48.18 -20.86
N PRO A 268 6.00 -48.81 -21.97
CA PRO A 268 5.07 -49.23 -23.02
C PRO A 268 4.01 -50.19 -22.49
N GLU A 269 2.87 -50.24 -23.19
CA GLU A 269 1.79 -51.18 -22.88
C GLU A 269 2.29 -52.65 -22.96
N GLY A 270 1.88 -53.49 -22.02
CA GLY A 270 2.32 -54.85 -21.90
C GLY A 270 3.64 -55.06 -21.14
N THR A 271 4.23 -54.00 -20.59
CA THR A 271 5.41 -54.12 -19.72
C THR A 271 4.96 -54.42 -18.28
N GLU A 272 5.49 -55.50 -17.71
CA GLU A 272 5.37 -55.78 -16.28
C GLU A 272 6.47 -55.04 -15.53
N VAL A 273 6.10 -54.30 -14.48
CA VAL A 273 7.06 -53.51 -13.67
C VAL A 273 7.03 -53.97 -12.23
N PHE A 274 8.21 -54.21 -11.68
CA PHE A 274 8.38 -54.57 -10.26
C PHE A 274 9.26 -53.54 -9.57
N LEU A 275 8.82 -53.06 -8.40
CA LEU A 275 9.59 -52.24 -7.50
C LEU A 275 9.93 -53.08 -6.25
N ASP A 276 11.22 -53.28 -6.00
CA ASP A 276 11.71 -54.14 -4.90
C ASP A 276 11.04 -55.52 -4.88
N GLU A 277 10.96 -56.17 -6.04
CA GLU A 277 10.33 -57.45 -6.28
C GLU A 277 8.80 -57.50 -6.09
N VAL A 278 8.15 -56.36 -5.81
CA VAL A 278 6.69 -56.24 -5.72
C VAL A 278 6.15 -55.66 -7.02
N GLU A 279 5.13 -56.30 -7.60
CA GLU A 279 4.48 -55.81 -8.83
C GLU A 279 3.94 -54.36 -8.64
N CYS A 280 4.41 -53.45 -9.47
CA CYS A 280 3.98 -52.08 -9.48
C CYS A 280 2.85 -51.88 -10.50
N LYS A 281 1.61 -51.65 -10.00
CA LYS A 281 0.43 -51.40 -10.85
C LYS A 281 0.24 -49.90 -11.19
N THR A 282 1.01 -49.03 -10.55
CA THR A 282 0.90 -47.57 -10.73
C THR A 282 1.91 -47.14 -11.81
N ILE A 283 1.52 -47.29 -13.08
CA ILE A 283 2.30 -46.83 -14.22
C ILE A 283 1.64 -45.58 -14.79
N GLY A 284 2.43 -44.57 -15.19
CA GLY A 284 1.94 -43.31 -15.77
C GLY A 284 1.45 -42.28 -14.77
N THR A 285 1.48 -42.57 -13.48
CA THR A 285 1.13 -41.62 -12.41
C THR A 285 2.22 -41.61 -11.35
N GLU A 286 2.43 -40.43 -10.76
CA GLU A 286 3.40 -40.21 -9.69
C GLU A 286 2.88 -40.78 -8.35
N PHE A 287 3.73 -41.49 -7.62
CA PHE A 287 3.41 -42.02 -6.29
C PHE A 287 4.59 -41.86 -5.32
N ALA A 288 4.31 -41.89 -4.02
CA ALA A 288 5.33 -41.78 -2.99
C ALA A 288 6.22 -43.03 -2.94
N ILE A 289 7.52 -42.79 -2.71
CA ILE A 289 8.53 -43.88 -2.53
C ILE A 289 9.35 -43.58 -1.29
N THR A 290 9.84 -44.59 -0.59
CA THR A 290 10.69 -44.40 0.59
C THR A 290 12.10 -43.96 0.23
N GLU A 291 12.83 -43.41 1.20
CA GLU A 291 14.27 -43.14 1.03
C GLU A 291 15.05 -44.43 1.03
N GLY A 292 16.15 -44.45 0.29
CA GLY A 292 17.06 -45.56 0.23
C GLY A 292 17.31 -46.10 -1.19
N GLU A 293 17.89 -47.26 -1.25
CA GLU A 293 18.15 -47.99 -2.51
C GLU A 293 16.91 -48.79 -2.90
N HIS A 294 16.43 -48.59 -4.14
CA HIS A 294 15.32 -49.34 -4.72
C HIS A 294 15.71 -49.97 -6.05
N LYS A 295 15.18 -51.16 -6.33
CA LYS A 295 15.36 -51.88 -7.59
C LYS A 295 14.09 -51.82 -8.41
N ILE A 296 14.18 -51.32 -9.63
CA ILE A 296 13.10 -51.34 -10.60
C ILE A 296 13.42 -52.38 -11.66
N ARG A 297 12.53 -53.36 -11.83
CA ARG A 297 12.64 -54.40 -12.84
C ARG A 297 11.51 -54.21 -13.85
N PHE A 298 11.88 -54.11 -15.13
CA PHE A 298 10.95 -54.10 -16.27
C PHE A 298 11.04 -55.43 -16.98
N SER A 299 9.89 -56.03 -17.32
CA SER A 299 9.79 -57.30 -18.02
C SER A 299 8.85 -57.19 -19.22
N VAL A 300 9.30 -57.55 -20.40
CA VAL A 300 8.52 -57.58 -21.65
C VAL A 300 8.77 -58.91 -22.35
N GLY A 301 7.81 -59.82 -22.34
CA GLY A 301 8.00 -61.16 -22.83
C GLY A 301 9.12 -61.88 -22.08
N ASN A 302 10.17 -62.29 -22.82
CA ASN A 302 11.34 -62.95 -22.23
C ASN A 302 12.48 -61.96 -21.92
N TYR A 303 12.26 -60.67 -22.08
CA TYR A 303 13.29 -59.65 -21.87
C TYR A 303 13.11 -58.97 -20.50
N GLU A 304 14.21 -58.84 -19.77
CA GLU A 304 14.20 -58.30 -18.43
C GLU A 304 15.34 -57.30 -18.27
N ILE A 305 15.01 -56.11 -17.71
CA ILE A 305 15.99 -55.06 -17.35
C ILE A 305 15.80 -54.68 -15.92
N ILE A 306 16.89 -54.66 -15.14
CA ILE A 306 16.91 -54.23 -13.76
C ILE A 306 17.75 -52.95 -13.67
N ARG A 307 17.21 -51.91 -12.94
CA ARG A 307 17.92 -50.69 -12.60
C ARG A 307 17.79 -50.40 -11.11
N THR A 308 18.87 -49.92 -10.54
CA THR A 308 18.92 -49.50 -9.15
C THR A 308 18.87 -47.96 -9.10
N ILE A 309 18.03 -47.41 -8.25
CA ILE A 309 17.96 -45.97 -7.95
C ILE A 309 18.22 -45.75 -6.47
N ASN A 310 18.91 -44.66 -6.15
CA ASN A 310 19.09 -44.21 -4.75
C ASN A 310 18.21 -43.01 -4.51
N VAL A 311 17.17 -43.20 -3.71
CA VAL A 311 16.12 -42.20 -3.45
C VAL A 311 16.48 -41.35 -2.25
N THR A 312 16.41 -40.03 -2.42
CA THR A 312 16.64 -39.05 -1.35
C THR A 312 15.44 -38.11 -1.21
N LYS A 313 15.22 -37.59 -0.03
CA LYS A 313 14.14 -36.62 0.24
C LYS A 313 14.11 -35.44 -0.73
N GLY A 314 12.92 -34.92 -0.94
CA GLY A 314 12.71 -33.73 -1.72
C GLY A 314 12.92 -33.85 -3.22
N LYS A 315 13.02 -35.07 -3.76
CA LYS A 315 13.20 -35.28 -5.19
C LYS A 315 12.05 -36.05 -5.82
N THR A 316 11.80 -35.78 -7.10
CA THR A 316 10.95 -36.58 -7.96
C THR A 316 11.83 -37.37 -8.92
N TYR A 317 11.62 -38.66 -9.00
CA TYR A 317 12.34 -39.55 -9.88
C TYR A 317 11.43 -39.95 -11.03
N THR A 318 11.98 -40.07 -12.25
CA THR A 318 11.27 -40.59 -13.40
C THR A 318 12.05 -41.78 -13.94
N ALA A 319 11.45 -42.97 -13.94
CA ALA A 319 11.96 -44.16 -14.58
C ALA A 319 11.24 -44.30 -15.92
N ASN A 320 11.93 -44.05 -17.01
CA ASN A 320 11.39 -44.18 -18.38
C ASN A 320 12.00 -45.39 -19.04
N PHE A 321 11.16 -46.38 -19.40
CA PHE A 321 11.52 -47.53 -20.16
C PHE A 321 10.96 -47.40 -21.58
N SER A 322 11.84 -47.39 -22.60
CA SER A 322 11.49 -47.39 -24.01
C SER A 322 12.15 -48.51 -24.74
N LEU A 323 11.46 -49.09 -25.73
CA LEU A 323 11.99 -50.10 -26.65
C LEU A 323 12.15 -49.41 -28.01
N ASP A 324 13.40 -49.25 -28.44
CA ASP A 324 13.72 -48.80 -29.79
C ASP A 324 13.98 -50.01 -30.69
N LEU A 325 13.29 -50.08 -31.81
CA LEU A 325 13.52 -51.05 -32.87
C LEU A 325 14.20 -50.31 -34.02
N ASP A 326 15.49 -50.67 -34.27
CA ASP A 326 16.22 -50.18 -35.44
C ASP A 326 16.13 -51.26 -36.55
N ILE A 327 15.59 -50.87 -37.71
CA ILE A 327 15.50 -51.72 -38.90
C ILE A 327 16.41 -51.11 -39.96
N SER A 328 17.55 -51.75 -40.25
CA SER A 328 18.40 -51.38 -41.38
C SER A 328 18.18 -52.36 -42.52
N GLU A 329 17.89 -51.88 -43.71
CA GLU A 329 18.05 -52.65 -44.98
C GLU A 329 19.49 -52.50 -45.48
N GLU A 330 20.19 -53.62 -45.76
CA GLU A 330 21.47 -53.66 -46.48
C GLU A 330 21.25 -53.75 -47.98
#